data_e87009d18fe1bebb3b64df4da275e295
#
_entry.id   e87009d18fe1bebb3b64df4da275e295
#
_cell.length_a   1.000
_cell.length_b   1.000
_cell.length_c   1.000
_cell.angle_alpha   90.00
_cell.angle_beta   90.00
_cell.angle_gamma   90.00
#
_symmetry.space_group_name_H-M   'P 1'
#
loop_
_entity.id
_entity.type
_entity.pdbx_description
1 polymer ?
#
loop_
_entity_poly.entity_id
_entity_poly.type
_entity_poly.pdbx_seq_one_letter_code
_entity_poly.pdbx_strand_id
1 'polypeptide(L)'
;TVSGAGKLAASYDPDFVLIEEVDLNSTRSYHVNEYTILKECLADYDTVFAQNYDSAFLFYPFTQPHGKSRSGLALFSRYPVTDSLRRSFPVSTSFSKFFDLDRCYSISRVPVDNGKELVIFELHMSAYGNSDAIREGQIRMLSEDMQKEYEAGNYVLCGGDFNHDLKAAEDDSADKESWAYPFPREELPEHFAFCIDQLTAQEKN
;
A
#
# COMPACT_ATOMS: atom_id res chain seq x y z
N THR A 1 9.42 10.02 -14.59
CA THR A 1 8.08 10.59 -14.80
C THR A 1 7.01 9.52 -14.59
N VAL A 2 5.81 9.90 -14.15
CA VAL A 2 4.66 8.99 -13.95
C VAL A 2 4.33 8.21 -15.23
N SER A 3 4.30 8.88 -16.39
CA SER A 3 4.09 8.21 -17.67
C SER A 3 5.17 7.16 -17.98
N GLY A 4 6.43 7.42 -17.58
CA GLY A 4 7.51 6.43 -17.73
C GLY A 4 7.29 5.21 -16.85
N ALA A 5 6.90 5.41 -15.59
CA ALA A 5 6.56 4.33 -14.66
C ALA A 5 5.37 3.50 -15.15
N GLY A 6 4.28 4.16 -15.59
CA GLY A 6 3.12 3.47 -16.14
C GLY A 6 3.42 2.65 -17.39
N LYS A 7 4.22 3.18 -18.32
CA LYS A 7 4.66 2.43 -19.51
C LYS A 7 5.57 1.25 -19.16
N LEU A 8 6.45 1.42 -18.18
CA LEU A 8 7.29 0.33 -17.69
C LEU A 8 6.43 -0.77 -17.07
N ALA A 9 5.48 -0.43 -16.19
CA ALA A 9 4.56 -1.38 -15.62
C ALA A 9 3.79 -2.14 -16.72
N ALA A 10 3.23 -1.43 -17.69
CA ALA A 10 2.52 -2.04 -18.82
C ALA A 10 3.41 -2.99 -19.64
N SER A 11 4.72 -2.70 -19.75
CA SER A 11 5.64 -3.54 -20.53
C SER A 11 5.92 -4.91 -19.94
N TYR A 12 5.68 -5.10 -18.64
CA TYR A 12 5.76 -6.40 -17.98
C TYR A 12 4.50 -7.24 -18.12
N ASP A 13 3.42 -6.65 -18.64
CA ASP A 13 2.14 -7.33 -18.84
C ASP A 13 1.61 -8.05 -17.56
N PRO A 14 1.63 -7.39 -16.39
CA PRO A 14 1.26 -8.02 -15.12
C PRO A 14 -0.26 -8.22 -15.02
N ASP A 15 -0.70 -9.16 -14.19
CA ASP A 15 -2.11 -9.34 -13.85
C ASP A 15 -2.64 -8.20 -12.97
N PHE A 16 -1.79 -7.72 -12.06
CA PHE A 16 -2.13 -6.64 -11.11
C PHE A 16 -0.96 -5.66 -10.98
N VAL A 17 -1.28 -4.38 -10.84
CA VAL A 17 -0.32 -3.31 -10.49
C VAL A 17 -0.87 -2.55 -9.29
N LEU A 18 -0.10 -2.47 -8.22
CA LEU A 18 -0.41 -1.71 -7.02
C LEU A 18 0.56 -0.52 -6.96
N ILE A 19 0.02 0.68 -6.83
CA ILE A 19 0.82 1.91 -6.82
C ILE A 19 0.36 2.80 -5.67
N GLU A 20 1.28 3.12 -4.79
CA GLU A 20 1.06 4.02 -3.66
C GLU A 20 1.43 5.46 -4.03
N GLU A 21 0.97 6.40 -3.21
CA GLU A 21 1.26 7.83 -3.34
C GLU A 21 0.85 8.47 -4.69
N VAL A 22 -0.16 7.93 -5.35
CA VAL A 22 -0.68 8.46 -6.62
C VAL A 22 -1.38 9.79 -6.38
N ASP A 23 -0.77 10.87 -6.83
CA ASP A 23 -1.31 12.22 -6.67
C ASP A 23 -2.45 12.51 -7.66
N LEU A 24 -3.56 13.07 -7.14
CA LEU A 24 -4.65 13.59 -7.97
C LEU A 24 -4.50 15.08 -8.24
N ASN A 25 -4.06 15.85 -7.23
CA ASN A 25 -3.91 17.29 -7.32
C ASN A 25 -3.05 17.78 -6.13
N SER A 26 -1.74 17.57 -6.21
CA SER A 26 -0.79 17.93 -5.17
C SER A 26 0.21 18.97 -5.66
N THR A 27 0.63 19.88 -4.79
CA THR A 27 1.65 20.88 -5.13
C THR A 27 2.97 20.21 -5.50
N ARG A 28 3.35 19.12 -4.80
CA ARG A 28 4.58 18.34 -5.06
C ARG A 28 4.64 17.74 -6.47
N SER A 29 3.49 17.41 -7.04
CA SER A 29 3.35 16.86 -8.40
C SER A 29 2.91 17.92 -9.42
N TYR A 30 3.09 19.22 -9.11
CA TYR A 30 2.71 20.34 -9.98
C TYR A 30 1.24 20.31 -10.40
N HIS A 31 0.36 19.80 -9.52
CA HIS A 31 -1.07 19.65 -9.76
C HIS A 31 -1.44 18.70 -10.91
N VAL A 32 -0.50 17.84 -11.31
CA VAL A 32 -0.75 16.80 -12.30
C VAL A 32 -1.63 15.72 -11.69
N ASN A 33 -2.61 15.24 -12.46
CA ASN A 33 -3.39 14.07 -12.10
C ASN A 33 -2.67 12.81 -12.56
N GLU A 34 -1.88 12.23 -11.67
CA GLU A 34 -1.07 11.04 -11.95
C GLU A 34 -1.92 9.80 -12.22
N TYR A 35 -3.05 9.68 -11.52
CA TYR A 35 -3.99 8.58 -11.74
C TYR A 35 -4.54 8.56 -13.16
N THR A 36 -4.86 9.72 -13.74
CA THR A 36 -5.31 9.80 -15.14
C THR A 36 -4.21 9.33 -16.10
N ILE A 37 -2.96 9.74 -15.87
CA ILE A 37 -1.83 9.33 -16.71
C ILE A 37 -1.59 7.80 -16.62
N LEU A 38 -1.67 7.23 -15.42
CA LEU A 38 -1.53 5.79 -15.21
C LEU A 38 -2.65 5.02 -15.91
N LYS A 39 -3.90 5.49 -15.82
CA LYS A 39 -5.04 4.91 -16.57
C LYS A 39 -4.86 4.92 -18.07
N GLU A 40 -4.25 5.97 -18.63
CA GLU A 40 -3.91 6.01 -20.05
C GLU A 40 -2.83 5.00 -20.43
N CYS A 41 -1.86 4.75 -19.54
CA CYS A 41 -0.80 3.77 -19.76
C CYS A 41 -1.29 2.32 -19.62
N LEU A 42 -2.30 2.09 -18.79
CA LEU A 42 -2.90 0.79 -18.42
C LEU A 42 -4.37 0.75 -18.84
N ALA A 43 -4.67 1.15 -20.08
CA ALA A 43 -6.04 1.41 -20.56
C ALA A 43 -6.95 0.17 -20.55
N ASP A 44 -6.38 -1.03 -20.67
CA ASP A 44 -7.11 -2.30 -20.68
C ASP A 44 -7.31 -2.90 -19.27
N TYR A 45 -6.88 -2.17 -18.22
CA TYR A 45 -7.02 -2.59 -16.85
C TYR A 45 -8.25 -1.97 -16.20
N ASP A 46 -8.95 -2.77 -15.40
CA ASP A 46 -9.92 -2.26 -14.44
C ASP A 46 -9.20 -1.56 -13.28
N THR A 47 -9.81 -0.54 -12.69
CA THR A 47 -9.08 0.34 -11.76
C THR A 47 -9.87 0.66 -10.50
N VAL A 48 -9.17 0.64 -9.35
CA VAL A 48 -9.69 1.09 -8.06
C VAL A 48 -8.78 2.20 -7.54
N PHE A 49 -9.37 3.26 -6.98
CA PHE A 49 -8.62 4.31 -6.31
C PHE A 49 -9.13 4.50 -4.88
N ALA A 50 -8.24 4.34 -3.91
CA ALA A 50 -8.52 4.57 -2.49
C ALA A 50 -7.74 5.80 -1.99
N GLN A 51 -8.46 6.89 -1.70
CA GLN A 51 -7.84 8.12 -1.21
C GLN A 51 -7.15 7.86 0.14
N ASN A 52 -5.85 8.06 0.17
CA ASN A 52 -5.02 7.84 1.35
C ASN A 52 -4.78 9.14 2.14
N TYR A 53 -4.77 10.29 1.44
CA TYR A 53 -4.51 11.59 2.05
C TYR A 53 -5.22 12.72 1.31
N ASP A 54 -5.79 13.68 2.07
CA ASP A 54 -6.34 14.93 1.52
C ASP A 54 -6.11 16.08 2.49
N SER A 55 -5.27 17.03 2.12
CA SER A 55 -4.99 18.25 2.88
C SER A 55 -5.01 19.46 1.96
N ALA A 56 -5.77 20.48 2.35
CA ALA A 56 -5.79 21.75 1.63
C ALA A 56 -4.43 22.44 1.65
N PHE A 57 -3.67 22.29 2.72
CA PHE A 57 -2.32 22.84 2.86
C PHE A 57 -1.53 22.08 3.94
N LEU A 58 -0.47 21.39 3.52
CA LEU A 58 0.47 20.74 4.42
C LEU A 58 1.66 21.66 4.67
N PHE A 59 1.78 22.16 5.90
CA PHE A 59 2.81 23.13 6.32
C PHE A 59 4.21 22.53 6.46
N TYR A 60 4.33 21.24 6.47
CA TYR A 60 5.62 20.55 6.65
C TYR A 60 6.26 20.19 5.29
N PRO A 61 7.59 20.28 5.15
CA PRO A 61 8.55 20.91 6.07
C PRO A 61 8.37 22.42 6.12
N PHE A 62 8.59 23.05 7.28
CA PHE A 62 8.34 24.48 7.46
C PHE A 62 9.15 25.40 6.53
N THR A 63 10.33 24.92 6.08
CA THR A 63 11.19 25.68 5.16
C THR A 63 10.76 25.56 3.70
N GLN A 64 10.02 24.50 3.36
CA GLN A 64 9.48 24.27 2.02
C GLN A 64 8.19 23.44 2.13
N PRO A 65 7.07 24.08 2.49
CA PRO A 65 5.80 23.40 2.69
C PRO A 65 5.35 22.58 1.47
N HIS A 66 4.84 21.40 1.69
CA HIS A 66 4.28 20.57 0.61
C HIS A 66 3.02 21.18 -0.03
N GLY A 67 2.39 22.14 0.66
CA GLY A 67 1.20 22.82 0.15
C GLY A 67 0.00 21.88 0.06
N LYS A 68 -0.83 22.05 -0.97
CA LYS A 68 -1.95 21.13 -1.22
C LYS A 68 -1.44 19.73 -1.50
N SER A 69 -2.04 18.74 -0.86
CA SER A 69 -1.70 17.33 -1.07
C SER A 69 -2.97 16.48 -1.13
N ARG A 70 -3.19 15.78 -2.23
CA ARG A 70 -4.27 14.83 -2.40
C ARG A 70 -3.76 13.63 -3.17
N SER A 71 -3.66 12.49 -2.48
CA SER A 71 -3.09 11.26 -3.02
C SER A 71 -3.82 10.01 -2.52
N GLY A 72 -3.55 8.88 -3.16
CA GLY A 72 -4.16 7.61 -2.82
C GLY A 72 -3.38 6.41 -3.28
N LEU A 73 -4.00 5.26 -3.08
CA LEU A 73 -3.61 3.96 -3.57
C LEU A 73 -4.35 3.71 -4.88
N ALA A 74 -3.70 3.09 -5.84
CA ALA A 74 -4.29 2.82 -7.15
C ALA A 74 -3.99 1.38 -7.59
N LEU A 75 -5.00 0.51 -7.47
CA LEU A 75 -4.98 -0.83 -8.04
C LEU A 75 -5.38 -0.76 -9.52
N PHE A 76 -4.60 -1.45 -10.34
CA PHE A 76 -4.93 -1.77 -11.73
C PHE A 76 -4.99 -3.29 -11.86
N SER A 77 -6.09 -3.80 -12.38
CA SER A 77 -6.38 -5.23 -12.52
C SER A 77 -6.71 -5.58 -13.96
N ARG A 78 -6.09 -6.61 -14.50
CA ARG A 78 -6.46 -7.18 -15.81
C ARG A 78 -7.82 -7.87 -15.77
N TYR A 79 -8.28 -8.22 -14.59
CA TYR A 79 -9.55 -8.89 -14.37
C TYR A 79 -10.58 -7.91 -13.80
N PRO A 80 -11.89 -8.13 -14.03
CA PRO A 80 -12.94 -7.27 -13.49
C PRO A 80 -12.91 -7.24 -11.96
N VAL A 81 -12.89 -6.06 -11.38
CA VAL A 81 -13.06 -5.84 -9.93
C VAL A 81 -14.54 -5.63 -9.65
N THR A 82 -15.18 -6.59 -8.98
CA THR A 82 -16.63 -6.58 -8.75
C THR A 82 -17.07 -5.77 -7.53
N ASP A 83 -16.17 -5.61 -6.57
CA ASP A 83 -16.40 -4.81 -5.36
C ASP A 83 -15.08 -4.27 -4.81
N SER A 84 -15.15 -3.10 -4.16
CA SER A 84 -13.99 -2.52 -3.50
C SER A 84 -14.39 -1.72 -2.26
N LEU A 85 -13.59 -1.81 -1.20
CA LEU A 85 -13.79 -1.14 0.06
C LEU A 85 -12.48 -0.46 0.51
N ARG A 86 -12.57 0.81 0.89
CA ARG A 86 -11.48 1.51 1.57
C ARG A 86 -11.65 1.42 3.09
N ARG A 87 -10.59 1.03 3.80
CA ARG A 87 -10.54 1.03 5.25
C ARG A 87 -9.43 1.94 5.77
N SER A 88 -9.80 2.85 6.68
CA SER A 88 -8.82 3.70 7.37
C SER A 88 -8.08 2.91 8.42
N PHE A 89 -6.77 3.04 8.45
CA PHE A 89 -5.95 2.58 9.55
C PHE A 89 -6.13 3.47 10.80
N PRO A 90 -5.88 2.94 12.00
CA PRO A 90 -5.72 3.77 13.18
C PRO A 90 -4.52 4.71 12.98
N VAL A 91 -4.73 5.99 13.31
CA VAL A 91 -3.70 7.04 13.27
C VAL A 91 -3.69 7.79 14.60
N SER A 92 -2.62 8.55 14.88
CA SER A 92 -2.51 9.34 16.10
C SER A 92 -3.67 10.32 16.24
N THR A 93 -4.21 10.47 17.44
CA THR A 93 -5.21 11.50 17.78
C THR A 93 -4.58 12.74 18.44
N SER A 94 -3.25 12.74 18.64
CA SER A 94 -2.51 13.83 19.25
C SER A 94 -2.27 14.99 18.26
N PHE A 95 -1.63 16.09 18.72
CA PHE A 95 -1.27 17.23 17.88
C PHE A 95 -0.37 16.82 16.69
N SER A 96 0.35 15.71 16.80
CA SER A 96 1.11 15.12 15.69
C SER A 96 0.22 14.72 14.49
N LYS A 97 -1.11 14.63 14.65
CA LYS A 97 -2.06 14.37 13.56
C LYS A 97 -1.97 15.41 12.43
N PHE A 98 -1.52 16.63 12.71
CA PHE A 98 -1.27 17.64 11.66
C PHE A 98 -0.12 17.26 10.73
N PHE A 99 0.73 16.33 11.15
CA PHE A 99 1.89 15.82 10.40
C PHE A 99 1.72 14.36 10.00
N ASP A 100 0.68 13.70 10.54
CA ASP A 100 0.40 12.29 10.27
C ASP A 100 -0.57 12.18 9.09
N LEU A 101 -0.16 11.40 8.12
CA LEU A 101 -0.97 11.16 6.93
C LEU A 101 -2.13 10.23 7.29
N ASP A 102 -3.31 10.50 6.75
CA ASP A 102 -4.41 9.55 6.81
C ASP A 102 -4.00 8.27 6.07
N ARG A 103 -3.76 7.20 6.82
CA ARG A 103 -3.33 5.91 6.26
C ARG A 103 -4.53 5.00 6.04
N CYS A 104 -4.47 4.21 4.98
CA CYS A 104 -5.53 3.27 4.66
C CYS A 104 -5.01 2.05 3.92
N TYR A 105 -5.90 1.08 3.75
CA TYR A 105 -5.79 0.04 2.74
C TYR A 105 -7.10 -0.06 1.95
N SER A 106 -7.01 -0.57 0.73
CA SER A 106 -8.16 -0.98 -0.07
C SER A 106 -8.30 -2.50 -0.03
N ILE A 107 -9.53 -2.98 -0.15
CA ILE A 107 -9.88 -4.39 -0.31
C ILE A 107 -10.63 -4.48 -1.62
N SER A 108 -10.06 -5.18 -2.59
CA SER A 108 -10.66 -5.31 -3.93
C SER A 108 -10.93 -6.79 -4.24
N ARG A 109 -12.09 -7.08 -4.85
CA ARG A 109 -12.56 -8.44 -5.09
C ARG A 109 -12.57 -8.76 -6.56
N VAL A 110 -11.89 -9.85 -6.91
CA VAL A 110 -11.82 -10.39 -8.27
C VAL A 110 -12.37 -11.82 -8.25
N PRO A 111 -13.46 -12.11 -8.95
CA PRO A 111 -14.03 -13.45 -9.02
C PRO A 111 -13.06 -14.44 -9.66
N VAL A 112 -13.06 -15.69 -9.17
CA VAL A 112 -12.33 -16.81 -9.77
C VAL A 112 -13.28 -17.96 -10.15
N ASP A 113 -12.87 -18.79 -11.10
CA ASP A 113 -13.74 -19.80 -11.74
C ASP A 113 -14.39 -20.80 -10.80
N ASN A 114 -13.82 -21.02 -9.61
CA ASN A 114 -14.34 -21.98 -8.62
C ASN A 114 -15.43 -21.41 -7.70
N GLY A 115 -15.93 -20.20 -8.00
CA GLY A 115 -16.94 -19.53 -7.19
C GLY A 115 -16.40 -18.86 -5.91
N LYS A 116 -15.07 -18.76 -5.78
CA LYS A 116 -14.38 -17.97 -4.76
C LYS A 116 -13.94 -16.65 -5.33
N GLU A 117 -13.27 -15.86 -4.53
CA GLU A 117 -12.69 -14.58 -4.93
C GLU A 117 -11.19 -14.55 -4.64
N LEU A 118 -10.44 -13.85 -5.48
CA LEU A 118 -9.15 -13.30 -5.10
C LEU A 118 -9.40 -11.93 -4.48
N VAL A 119 -9.06 -11.80 -3.21
CA VAL A 119 -9.22 -10.57 -2.44
C VAL A 119 -7.86 -9.91 -2.30
N ILE A 120 -7.73 -8.72 -2.91
CA ILE A 120 -6.48 -7.98 -2.97
C ILE A 120 -6.53 -6.84 -1.95
N PHE A 121 -5.58 -6.85 -1.02
CA PHE A 121 -5.35 -5.80 -0.06
C PHE A 121 -4.18 -4.94 -0.56
N GLU A 122 -4.45 -3.70 -0.93
CA GLU A 122 -3.42 -2.71 -1.26
C GLU A 122 -3.32 -1.71 -0.12
N LEU A 123 -2.12 -1.47 0.39
CA LEU A 123 -1.91 -0.72 1.62
C LEU A 123 -0.78 0.31 1.54
N HIS A 124 -0.87 1.33 2.40
CA HIS A 124 0.26 2.18 2.72
C HIS A 124 0.23 2.50 4.22
N MET A 125 1.12 1.85 4.97
CA MET A 125 1.23 2.00 6.43
C MET A 125 2.01 3.25 6.83
N SER A 126 1.95 3.59 8.12
CA SER A 126 2.67 4.73 8.68
C SER A 126 4.17 4.48 8.74
N ALA A 127 4.97 5.47 8.29
CA ALA A 127 6.43 5.41 8.28
C ALA A 127 7.06 5.96 9.58
N TYR A 128 6.70 7.20 9.93
CA TYR A 128 7.40 7.97 10.96
C TYR A 128 6.46 8.46 12.05
N GLY A 129 7.04 8.78 13.23
CA GLY A 129 6.37 9.59 14.25
C GLY A 129 5.25 8.91 15.03
N ASN A 130 4.89 7.69 14.68
CA ASN A 130 3.85 6.95 15.35
C ASN A 130 4.41 6.09 16.50
N SER A 131 3.61 5.96 17.56
CA SER A 131 3.94 5.01 18.63
C SER A 131 3.89 3.57 18.09
N ASP A 132 4.66 2.67 18.72
CA ASP A 132 4.64 1.24 18.40
C ASP A 132 3.19 0.71 18.41
N ALA A 133 2.37 1.15 19.37
CA ALA A 133 0.97 0.76 19.49
C ALA A 133 0.12 1.10 18.24
N ILE A 134 0.44 2.18 17.51
CA ILE A 134 -0.28 2.52 16.27
C ILE A 134 0.15 1.56 15.15
N ARG A 135 1.44 1.30 15.00
CA ARG A 135 1.96 0.36 13.99
C ARG A 135 1.43 -1.05 14.21
N GLU A 136 1.50 -1.54 15.46
CA GLU A 136 0.92 -2.83 15.84
C GLU A 136 -0.59 -2.87 15.58
N GLY A 137 -1.31 -1.77 15.90
CA GLY A 137 -2.74 -1.65 15.62
C GLY A 137 -3.08 -1.71 14.14
N GLN A 138 -2.24 -1.14 13.28
CA GLN A 138 -2.40 -1.22 11.82
C GLN A 138 -2.19 -2.65 11.30
N ILE A 139 -1.11 -3.30 11.73
CA ILE A 139 -0.80 -4.69 11.36
C ILE A 139 -1.90 -5.64 11.83
N ARG A 140 -2.32 -5.54 13.08
CA ARG A 140 -3.39 -6.37 13.64
C ARG A 140 -4.70 -6.22 12.87
N MET A 141 -5.12 -4.97 12.58
CA MET A 141 -6.34 -4.70 11.82
C MET A 141 -6.30 -5.33 10.42
N LEU A 142 -5.16 -5.21 9.74
CA LEU A 142 -4.94 -5.83 8.43
C LEU A 142 -4.98 -7.35 8.53
N SER A 143 -4.23 -7.93 9.46
CA SER A 143 -4.15 -9.38 9.69
C SER A 143 -5.52 -10.00 10.00
N GLU A 144 -6.33 -9.32 10.83
CA GLU A 144 -7.69 -9.76 11.15
C GLU A 144 -8.60 -9.79 9.91
N ASP A 145 -8.51 -8.79 9.04
CA ASP A 145 -9.34 -8.74 7.83
C ASP A 145 -8.85 -9.74 6.77
N MET A 146 -7.55 -9.91 6.60
CA MET A 146 -6.99 -10.94 5.73
C MET A 146 -7.41 -12.34 6.19
N GLN A 147 -7.32 -12.61 7.50
CA GLN A 147 -7.71 -13.90 8.08
C GLN A 147 -9.20 -14.21 7.85
N LYS A 148 -10.09 -13.23 8.01
CA LYS A 148 -11.53 -13.40 7.73
C LYS A 148 -11.79 -13.82 6.28
N GLU A 149 -11.10 -13.22 5.32
CA GLU A 149 -11.24 -13.59 3.91
C GLU A 149 -10.71 -15.01 3.63
N TYR A 150 -9.59 -15.36 4.23
CA TYR A 150 -9.05 -16.71 4.15
C TYR A 150 -10.00 -17.76 4.74
N GLU A 151 -10.56 -17.50 5.92
CA GLU A 151 -11.53 -18.39 6.59
C GLU A 151 -12.84 -18.52 5.81
N ALA A 152 -13.24 -17.48 5.06
CA ALA A 152 -14.34 -17.55 4.10
C ALA A 152 -14.02 -18.43 2.87
N GLY A 153 -12.76 -18.86 2.77
CA GLY A 153 -12.24 -19.71 1.70
C GLY A 153 -11.86 -18.96 0.44
N ASN A 154 -11.65 -17.66 0.54
CA ASN A 154 -11.12 -16.81 -0.54
C ASN A 154 -9.60 -16.92 -0.65
N TYR A 155 -9.07 -16.56 -1.79
CA TYR A 155 -7.64 -16.34 -1.98
C TYR A 155 -7.31 -14.92 -1.54
N VAL A 156 -6.20 -14.74 -0.82
CA VAL A 156 -5.80 -13.43 -0.29
C VAL A 156 -4.42 -13.06 -0.80
N LEU A 157 -4.31 -11.88 -1.38
CA LEU A 157 -3.07 -11.24 -1.78
C LEU A 157 -2.97 -9.89 -1.08
N CYS A 158 -1.82 -9.60 -0.48
CA CYS A 158 -1.56 -8.30 0.14
C CYS A 158 -0.27 -7.71 -0.43
N GLY A 159 -0.32 -6.45 -0.82
CA GLY A 159 0.83 -5.72 -1.35
C GLY A 159 0.74 -4.22 -1.06
N GLY A 160 1.86 -3.53 -1.26
CA GLY A 160 1.96 -2.10 -1.06
C GLY A 160 3.13 -1.70 -0.17
N ASP A 161 3.12 -0.45 0.33
CA ASP A 161 4.17 0.07 1.19
C ASP A 161 3.86 -0.19 2.67
N PHE A 162 4.49 -1.20 3.22
CA PHE A 162 4.38 -1.56 4.64
C PHE A 162 5.13 -0.59 5.56
N ASN A 163 6.09 0.17 5.05
CA ASN A 163 7.01 1.01 5.84
C ASN A 163 7.73 0.23 6.95
N HIS A 164 7.99 -1.06 6.72
CA HIS A 164 8.68 -1.96 7.62
C HIS A 164 9.83 -2.67 6.90
N ASP A 165 10.87 -3.02 7.65
CA ASP A 165 11.94 -3.88 7.16
C ASP A 165 11.50 -5.34 7.25
N LEU A 166 11.35 -6.00 6.10
CA LEU A 166 10.97 -7.40 6.02
C LEU A 166 12.15 -8.35 6.21
N LYS A 167 13.39 -7.86 6.11
CA LYS A 167 14.63 -8.66 6.20
C LYS A 167 15.21 -8.70 7.61
N ALA A 168 14.93 -7.69 8.45
CA ALA A 168 15.61 -7.47 9.73
C ALA A 168 15.49 -8.61 10.76
N ALA A 169 14.54 -9.53 10.57
CA ALA A 169 14.36 -10.68 11.47
C ALA A 169 15.33 -11.87 11.21
N GLU A 170 15.99 -11.89 10.04
CA GLU A 170 16.78 -13.05 9.59
C GLU A 170 18.31 -12.82 9.64
N ASP A 171 18.74 -11.58 9.78
CA ASP A 171 20.16 -11.23 9.64
C ASP A 171 20.66 -10.35 10.78
N ASP A 172 21.48 -10.94 11.68
CA ASP A 172 22.24 -10.20 12.73
C ASP A 172 23.22 -9.17 12.13
N SER A 173 23.45 -9.23 10.80
CA SER A 173 24.22 -8.28 10.01
C SER A 173 23.33 -7.20 9.36
N ALA A 174 22.00 -7.23 9.58
CA ALA A 174 21.09 -6.21 9.09
C ALA A 174 21.63 -4.83 9.44
N ASP A 175 21.76 -4.01 8.44
CA ASP A 175 22.37 -2.68 8.51
C ASP A 175 21.70 -1.91 9.66
N LYS A 176 22.46 -1.65 10.75
CA LYS A 176 21.97 -0.93 11.92
C LYS A 176 21.55 0.51 11.62
N GLU A 177 21.67 0.92 10.35
CA GLU A 177 21.27 2.20 9.80
C GLU A 177 19.87 2.18 9.15
N SER A 178 19.15 1.03 9.09
CA SER A 178 17.80 1.00 8.58
C SER A 178 16.89 1.87 9.45
N TRP A 179 16.26 2.85 8.84
CA TRP A 179 15.26 3.70 9.49
C TRP A 179 13.90 2.98 9.65
N ALA A 180 13.70 1.89 8.90
CA ALA A 180 12.48 1.11 8.93
C ALA A 180 12.47 0.16 10.13
N TYR A 181 11.34 0.07 10.79
CA TYR A 181 11.12 -0.90 11.87
C TYR A 181 11.01 -2.31 11.29
N PRO A 182 11.56 -3.32 11.98
CA PRO A 182 11.32 -4.71 11.60
C PRO A 182 9.82 -5.02 11.58
N PHE A 183 9.37 -5.77 10.58
CA PHE A 183 8.01 -6.29 10.58
C PHE A 183 7.88 -7.36 11.67
N PRO A 184 6.90 -7.27 12.59
CA PRO A 184 6.65 -8.27 13.61
C PRO A 184 6.05 -9.53 12.96
N ARG A 185 6.92 -10.45 12.53
CA ARG A 185 6.53 -11.66 11.76
C ARG A 185 5.58 -12.57 12.52
N GLU A 186 5.60 -12.53 13.84
CA GLU A 186 4.67 -13.23 14.73
C GLU A 186 3.22 -12.75 14.62
N GLU A 187 2.99 -11.53 14.12
CA GLU A 187 1.67 -10.98 13.86
C GLU A 187 1.09 -11.42 12.49
N LEU A 188 1.91 -12.06 11.65
CA LEU A 188 1.43 -12.63 10.40
C LEU A 188 0.60 -13.89 10.71
N PRO A 189 -0.65 -14.00 10.23
CA PRO A 189 -1.46 -15.18 10.50
C PRO A 189 -0.82 -16.46 9.90
N GLU A 190 -1.02 -17.60 10.54
CA GLU A 190 -0.33 -18.88 10.27
C GLU A 190 -0.31 -19.33 8.79
N HIS A 191 -1.34 -18.95 8.03
CA HIS A 191 -1.49 -19.37 6.63
C HIS A 191 -0.94 -18.36 5.62
N PHE A 192 -0.30 -17.29 6.09
CA PHE A 192 0.29 -16.25 5.25
C PHE A 192 1.81 -16.34 5.27
N ALA A 193 2.41 -15.96 4.16
CA ALA A 193 3.86 -15.88 4.01
C ALA A 193 4.25 -14.68 3.15
N PHE A 194 5.41 -14.10 3.41
CA PHE A 194 5.98 -13.11 2.52
C PHE A 194 6.52 -13.78 1.25
N CYS A 195 6.18 -13.24 0.09
CA CYS A 195 6.72 -13.75 -1.19
C CYS A 195 8.24 -13.67 -1.23
N ILE A 196 8.84 -12.67 -0.58
CA ILE A 196 10.30 -12.51 -0.50
C ILE A 196 10.99 -13.69 0.19
N ASP A 197 10.31 -14.43 1.08
CA ASP A 197 10.90 -15.59 1.77
C ASP A 197 11.15 -16.77 0.82
N GLN A 198 10.45 -16.78 -0.31
CA GLN A 198 10.62 -17.82 -1.34
C GLN A 198 11.76 -17.52 -2.33
N LEU A 199 12.31 -16.30 -2.29
CA LEU A 199 13.42 -15.90 -3.14
C LEU A 199 14.74 -16.41 -2.62
N THR A 200 15.64 -16.80 -3.53
CA THR A 200 17.03 -17.11 -3.19
C THR A 200 17.80 -15.88 -2.75
N ALA A 201 18.92 -16.07 -2.07
CA ALA A 201 19.79 -14.96 -1.66
C ALA A 201 20.27 -14.08 -2.83
N GLN A 202 20.39 -14.64 -4.06
CA GLN A 202 20.73 -13.90 -5.26
C GLN A 202 19.58 -13.04 -5.79
N GLU A 203 18.34 -13.48 -5.60
CA GLU A 203 17.13 -12.76 -6.05
C GLU A 203 16.72 -11.67 -5.05
N LYS A 204 17.18 -11.76 -3.79
CA LYS A 204 16.93 -10.76 -2.74
C LYS A 204 17.87 -9.54 -2.83
N ASN A 205 18.93 -9.59 -3.63
CA ASN A 205 19.93 -8.54 -3.89
C ASN A 205 19.77 -7.98 -5.30
#